data_2bc994732a8b0a71e9d11480376e071f
#
_entry.id   2bc994732a8b0a71e9d11480376e071f
#
_cell.length_a   1.000
_cell.length_b   1.000
_cell.length_c   1.000
_cell.angle_alpha   90.00
_cell.angle_beta   90.00
_cell.angle_gamma   90.00
#
_symmetry.space_group_name_H-M   'P 1'
#
loop_
_entity.id
_entity.type
_entity.pdbx_description
1 polymer ?
#
loop_
_entity_poly.entity_id
_entity_poly.type
_entity_poly.pdbx_seq_one_letter_code
_entity_poly.pdbx_strand_id
1 'polypeptide(L)' 'MKRFYFDLAGALTACDRMGHQCASRREAKEHARFIAHRIAAVRPPFAQPGNYIRVRDENGVEIFEIPIHVGPGYSMRQVA' A
#
# COMPACT_ATOMS: atom_id res chain seq x y z
N MET A 1 -14.36 11.02 -9.80
CA MET A 1 -13.47 9.99 -9.22
C MET A 1 -12.34 9.72 -10.17
N LYS A 2 -11.18 9.44 -9.61
CA LYS A 2 -9.98 9.14 -10.39
C LYS A 2 -9.56 7.71 -10.13
N ARG A 3 -8.89 7.09 -11.09
CA ARG A 3 -8.41 5.75 -10.93
C ARG A 3 -6.96 5.78 -10.48
N PHE A 4 -6.67 5.02 -9.42
CA PHE A 4 -5.33 4.88 -8.89
C PHE A 4 -4.96 3.40 -8.94
N TYR A 5 -3.66 3.14 -9.00
CA TYR A 5 -3.15 1.78 -9.09
C TYR A 5 -2.28 1.48 -7.89
N PHE A 6 -2.41 0.28 -7.36
CA PHE A 6 -1.78 -0.11 -6.10
C PHE A 6 -0.95 -1.35 -6.34
N ASP A 7 0.34 -1.14 -6.60
CA ASP A 7 1.25 -2.23 -6.91
C ASP A 7 1.91 -2.76 -5.64
N LEU A 8 2.13 -4.07 -5.60
CA LEU A 8 3.01 -4.64 -4.60
C LEU A 8 4.43 -4.48 -5.11
N ALA A 9 5.32 -3.95 -4.31
CA ALA A 9 6.70 -3.67 -4.71
C ALA A 9 7.66 -4.08 -3.62
N GLY A 10 8.92 -4.28 -4.01
CA GLY A 10 9.97 -4.72 -3.13
C GLY A 10 10.54 -6.06 -3.58
N ALA A 11 10.74 -6.97 -2.65
CA ALA A 11 11.28 -8.28 -2.97
C ALA A 11 10.35 -9.07 -3.88
N LEU A 12 9.05 -8.88 -3.71
CA LEU A 12 8.04 -9.45 -4.59
C LEU A 12 7.32 -8.30 -5.26
N THR A 13 7.04 -8.44 -6.54
CA THR A 13 6.35 -7.39 -7.26
C THR A 13 5.12 -7.93 -7.96
N ALA A 14 4.05 -7.15 -7.90
CA ALA A 14 2.83 -7.45 -8.61
C ALA A 14 2.20 -6.14 -9.03
N CYS A 15 2.03 -5.98 -10.33
CA CYS A 15 1.49 -4.75 -10.88
C CYS A 15 -0.03 -4.81 -10.91
N ASP A 16 -0.67 -3.79 -10.36
CA ASP A 16 -2.11 -3.68 -10.40
C ASP A 16 -2.53 -3.18 -11.77
N ARG A 17 -3.33 -3.96 -12.46
CA ARG A 17 -3.80 -3.62 -13.80
C ARG A 17 -5.23 -3.11 -13.81
N MET A 18 -5.95 -3.30 -12.71
CA MET A 18 -7.35 -2.94 -12.65
C MET A 18 -7.55 -1.56 -12.05
N GLY A 19 -6.76 -1.25 -11.05
CA GLY A 19 -6.90 0.00 -10.33
C GLY A 19 -8.14 0.04 -9.44
N HIS A 20 -8.28 1.15 -8.75
CA HIS A 20 -9.41 1.38 -7.86
C HIS A 20 -9.74 2.86 -7.91
N GLN A 21 -11.01 3.19 -7.99
CA GLN A 21 -11.43 4.58 -8.05
C GLN A 21 -11.47 5.19 -6.66
N CYS A 22 -10.84 6.33 -6.52
CA CYS A 22 -10.81 7.08 -5.28
C CYS A 22 -11.15 8.52 -5.57
N ALA A 23 -11.76 9.19 -4.60
CA ALA A 23 -12.17 10.56 -4.77
C ALA A 23 -10.98 11.52 -4.79
N SER A 24 -9.89 11.15 -4.12
CA SER A 24 -8.74 12.04 -3.99
C SER A 24 -7.47 11.23 -3.73
N ARG A 25 -6.32 11.90 -3.78
CA ARG A 25 -5.06 11.27 -3.41
C ARG A 25 -5.06 10.82 -1.96
N ARG A 26 -5.69 11.58 -1.09
CA ARG A 26 -5.80 11.23 0.31
C ARG A 26 -6.54 9.90 0.48
N GLU A 27 -7.63 9.74 -0.23
CA GLU A 27 -8.39 8.50 -0.17
C GLU A 27 -7.57 7.35 -0.73
N ALA A 28 -6.82 7.60 -1.80
CA ALA A 28 -5.94 6.58 -2.37
C ALA A 28 -4.88 6.16 -1.36
N LYS A 29 -4.33 7.10 -0.61
CA LYS A 29 -3.33 6.79 0.40
C LYS A 29 -3.92 5.92 1.50
N GLU A 30 -5.14 6.23 1.94
CA GLU A 30 -5.81 5.44 2.96
C GLU A 30 -6.15 4.04 2.45
N HIS A 31 -6.55 3.95 1.20
CA HIS A 31 -6.81 2.66 0.59
C HIS A 31 -5.53 1.81 0.55
N ALA A 32 -4.40 2.43 0.22
CA ALA A 32 -3.12 1.74 0.20
C ALA A 32 -2.75 1.24 1.59
N ARG A 33 -3.01 2.02 2.63
CA ARG A 33 -2.77 1.58 4.01
C ARG A 33 -3.63 0.39 4.36
N PHE A 34 -4.87 0.40 3.93
CA PHE A 34 -5.76 -0.72 4.15
C PHE A 34 -5.22 -1.99 3.48
N ILE A 35 -4.77 -1.86 2.22
CA ILE A 35 -4.21 -2.99 1.49
C ILE A 35 -2.96 -3.51 2.21
N ALA A 36 -2.06 -2.61 2.58
CA ALA A 36 -0.82 -3.00 3.26
C ALA A 36 -1.12 -3.72 4.57
N HIS A 37 -2.08 -3.24 5.32
CA HIS A 37 -2.47 -3.85 6.58
C HIS A 37 -3.06 -5.24 6.35
N ARG A 38 -3.90 -5.39 5.35
CA ARG A 38 -4.48 -6.69 5.04
C ARG A 38 -3.43 -7.70 4.60
N ILE A 39 -2.50 -7.27 3.77
CA ILE A 39 -1.44 -8.16 3.32
C ILE A 39 -0.60 -8.61 4.50
N ALA A 40 -0.27 -7.69 5.40
CA ALA A 40 0.52 -8.05 6.58
C ALA A 40 -0.21 -9.07 7.45
N ALA A 41 -1.53 -8.96 7.56
CA ALA A 41 -2.31 -9.86 8.38
C ALA A 41 -2.52 -11.22 7.72
N VAL A 42 -2.79 -11.22 6.42
CA VAL A 42 -3.14 -12.44 5.70
C VAL A 42 -1.91 -13.19 5.21
N ARG A 43 -0.87 -12.45 4.86
CA ARG A 43 0.37 -13.01 4.35
C ARG A 43 1.57 -12.40 5.06
N PRO A 44 1.78 -12.76 6.33
CA PRO A 44 2.85 -12.16 7.12
C PRO A 44 4.23 -12.16 6.45
N PRO A 45 4.61 -13.16 5.66
CA PRO A 45 5.92 -13.10 4.99
C PRO A 45 6.11 -11.89 4.08
N PHE A 46 5.01 -11.27 3.63
CA PHE A 46 5.12 -10.09 2.79
C PHE A 46 5.39 -8.83 3.61
N ALA A 47 5.21 -8.89 4.93
CA ALA A 47 5.45 -7.76 5.82
C ALA A 47 6.92 -7.69 6.21
N GLN A 48 7.79 -7.61 5.21
CA GLN A 48 9.22 -7.58 5.40
C GLN A 48 9.74 -6.19 5.09
N PRO A 49 10.85 -5.78 5.71
CA PRO A 49 11.46 -4.51 5.34
C PRO A 49 11.73 -4.48 3.84
N GLY A 50 11.41 -3.36 3.24
CA GLY A 50 11.60 -3.20 1.82
C GLY A 50 10.40 -3.53 0.96
N ASN A 51 9.38 -4.18 1.51
CA ASN A 51 8.15 -4.42 0.78
C ASN A 51 7.16 -3.29 1.06
N TYR A 52 6.49 -2.84 0.03
CA TYR A 52 5.59 -1.70 0.16
C TYR A 52 4.53 -1.73 -0.94
N ILE A 53 3.48 -0.93 -0.73
CA ILE A 53 2.47 -0.70 -1.77
C ILE A 53 2.85 0.60 -2.46
N ARG A 54 3.04 0.53 -3.77
CA ARG A 54 3.32 1.70 -4.58
C ARG A 54 2.01 2.17 -5.18
N VAL A 55 1.68 3.43 -4.93
CA VAL A 55 0.46 4.02 -5.47
C VAL A 55 0.82 4.87 -6.68
N ARG A 56 0.20 4.59 -7.81
CA ARG A 56 0.36 5.36 -9.03
C ARG A 56 -0.95 6.04 -9.36
N ASP A 57 -0.87 7.22 -9.94
CA ASP A 57 -2.06 7.92 -10.38
C ASP A 57 -2.52 7.40 -11.76
N GLU A 58 -3.55 8.02 -12.31
CA GLU A 58 -4.12 7.58 -13.58
C GLU A 58 -3.16 7.72 -14.75
N ASN A 59 -2.12 8.54 -14.60
CA ASN A 59 -1.08 8.71 -15.62
C ASN A 59 0.11 7.79 -15.40
N GLY A 60 0.04 6.93 -14.40
CA GLY A 60 1.12 6.01 -14.10
C GLY A 60 2.23 6.61 -13.24
N VAL A 61 2.03 7.82 -12.73
CA VAL A 61 3.05 8.48 -11.91
C VAL A 61 2.94 7.98 -10.48
N GLU A 62 4.07 7.55 -9.93
CA GLU A 62 4.12 7.10 -8.54
C GLU A 62 3.95 8.29 -7.62
N ILE A 63 2.99 8.20 -6.71
CA ILE A 63 2.69 9.30 -5.80
C ILE A 63 2.88 8.95 -4.32
N PHE A 64 2.80 7.67 -3.95
CA PHE A 64 3.01 7.24 -2.56
C PHE A 64 3.70 5.89 -2.52
N GLU A 65 4.43 5.66 -1.42
CA GLU A 65 4.95 4.35 -1.05
C GLU A 65 4.51 4.07 0.37
N ILE A 66 3.71 3.04 0.57
CA ILE A 66 3.19 2.68 1.88
C ILE A 66 3.82 1.37 2.31
N PRO A 67 4.65 1.36 3.34
CA PRO A 67 5.31 0.13 3.79
C PRO A 67 4.30 -0.91 4.26
N ILE A 68 4.64 -2.18 4.05
CA ILE A 68 3.86 -3.28 4.58
C ILE A 68 4.52 -3.71 5.88
N HIS A 69 3.83 -3.48 7.00
CA HIS A 69 4.37 -3.74 8.32
C HIS A 69 3.58 -4.80 9.06
N VAL A 70 4.27 -5.53 9.90
CA VAL A 70 3.61 -6.31 10.93
C VAL A 70 3.17 -5.34 12.01
N GLY A 71 1.96 -5.49 12.44
CA GLY A 71 1.32 -4.52 13.26
C GLY A 71 1.94 -4.09 14.55
N PRO A 72 2.36 -4.97 15.45
CA PRO A 72 2.61 -4.49 16.79
C PRO A 72 3.68 -3.46 16.88
N GLY A 73 4.78 -3.71 16.27
CA GLY A 73 5.84 -2.76 16.36
C GLY A 73 5.45 -1.44 15.83
N TYR A 74 4.48 -1.45 15.01
CA TYR A 74 4.10 -0.31 14.37
C TYR A 74 3.03 0.41 15.09
N SER A 75 2.09 -0.30 15.52
CA SER A 75 1.00 0.36 16.07
C SER A 75 1.27 0.84 17.42
N MET A 76 2.08 0.38 18.01
CA MET A 76 2.20 0.79 19.21
C MET A 76 3.12 1.66 19.44
N ARG A 77 3.64 1.84 18.89
CA ARG A 77 4.38 2.62 19.17
C ARG A 77 4.27 3.75 18.96
N GLN A 78 3.67 3.69 18.57
CA GLN A 78 3.20 4.55 18.40
C GLN A 78 2.92 5.10 19.04
N VAL A 79 3.00 4.63 19.44
CA VAL A 79 2.68 4.95 19.98
C VAL A 79 3.00 5.34 20.57
N ALA A 80 3.29 5.27 20.72
CA ALA A 80 3.43 5.52 21.09
C ALA A 80 3.45 5.96 21.28
#